data_c1c867c49aad3f217b04737207d2a600
#
_entry.id   c1c867c49aad3f217b04737207d2a600
#
_cell.length_a   1.000
_cell.length_b   1.000
_cell.length_c   1.000
_cell.angle_alpha   90.00
_cell.angle_beta   90.00
_cell.angle_gamma   90.00
#
_symmetry.space_group_name_H-M   'P 1'
#
loop_
_entity.id
_entity.type
_entity.pdbx_description
1 polymer ?
#
loop_
_entity_poly.entity_id
_entity_poly.type
_entity_poly.pdbx_seq_one_letter_code
_entity_poly.pdbx_strand_id
1 'polypeptide(L)' 'MTAADALSAVVAGEDAAIYAYEVAGARLSGAARRRALAGLDSHRAHRSQAAAKLAAADGTVPGAAAAYTLPADVSTP' A
#
# COMPACT_ATOMS: atom_id res chain seq x y z
N MET A 1 4.95 -15.03 -16.57
CA MET A 1 5.13 -14.23 -15.33
C MET A 1 6.04 -14.98 -14.38
N THR A 2 7.09 -14.35 -13.90
CA THR A 2 8.00 -14.95 -12.92
C THR A 2 7.51 -14.67 -11.50
N ALA A 3 8.09 -15.36 -10.51
CA ALA A 3 7.82 -15.07 -9.11
C ALA A 3 8.20 -13.61 -8.76
N ALA A 4 9.30 -13.11 -9.31
CA ALA A 4 9.71 -11.72 -9.12
C ALA A 4 8.69 -10.74 -9.72
N ASP A 5 8.12 -11.03 -10.89
CA ASP A 5 7.07 -10.20 -11.48
C ASP A 5 5.82 -10.16 -10.60
N ALA A 6 5.40 -11.31 -10.09
CA ALA A 6 4.23 -11.40 -9.21
C ALA A 6 4.46 -10.63 -7.91
N LEU A 7 5.64 -10.77 -7.29
CA LEU A 7 5.98 -10.05 -6.06
C LEU A 7 6.09 -8.55 -6.28
N SER A 8 6.64 -8.12 -7.43
CA SER A 8 6.72 -6.72 -7.80
C SER A 8 5.31 -6.11 -7.93
N ALA A 9 4.37 -6.84 -8.53
CA ALA A 9 2.97 -6.40 -8.63
C ALA A 9 2.32 -6.28 -7.24
N VAL A 10 2.61 -7.21 -6.32
CA VAL A 10 2.11 -7.13 -4.93
C VAL A 10 2.64 -5.88 -4.23
N VAL A 11 3.95 -5.60 -4.33
CA VAL A 11 4.55 -4.40 -3.72
C VAL A 11 3.90 -3.14 -4.28
N ALA A 12 3.73 -3.05 -5.58
CA ALA A 12 3.09 -1.89 -6.20
C ALA A 12 1.63 -1.73 -5.75
N GLY A 13 0.89 -2.82 -5.64
CA GLY A 13 -0.49 -2.82 -5.15
C GLY A 13 -0.57 -2.38 -3.68
N GLU A 14 0.34 -2.86 -2.84
CA GLU A 14 0.41 -2.44 -1.44
C GLU A 14 0.77 -0.96 -1.30
N ASP A 15 1.68 -0.44 -2.10
CA ASP A 15 2.03 0.99 -2.09
C ASP A 15 0.80 1.85 -2.46
N ALA A 16 0.01 1.44 -3.44
CA ALA A 16 -1.23 2.15 -3.79
C ALA A 16 -2.25 2.11 -2.66
N ALA A 17 -2.42 0.95 -2.00
CA ALA A 17 -3.31 0.80 -0.85
C ALA A 17 -2.85 1.65 0.33
N ILE A 18 -1.55 1.67 0.62
CA ILE A 18 -0.97 2.51 1.68
C ILE A 18 -1.33 3.97 1.45
N TYR A 19 -1.13 4.47 0.23
CA TYR A 19 -1.47 5.85 -0.11
C TYR A 19 -2.96 6.13 0.13
N ALA A 20 -3.85 5.22 -0.32
CA ALA A 20 -5.29 5.38 -0.13
C ALA A 20 -5.67 5.44 1.34
N TYR A 21 -5.09 4.57 2.19
CA TYR A 21 -5.33 4.57 3.63
C TYR A 21 -4.75 5.81 4.31
N GLU A 22 -3.62 6.33 3.86
CA GLU A 22 -3.07 7.59 4.37
C GLU A 22 -4.02 8.76 4.10
N VAL A 23 -4.56 8.86 2.88
CA VAL A 23 -5.54 9.90 2.53
C VAL A 23 -6.81 9.73 3.36
N ALA A 24 -7.34 8.51 3.46
CA ALA A 24 -8.55 8.23 4.24
C ALA A 24 -8.34 8.57 5.72
N GLY A 25 -7.21 8.15 6.30
CA GLY A 25 -6.89 8.43 7.71
C GLY A 25 -6.80 9.92 8.01
N ALA A 26 -6.30 10.71 7.06
CA ALA A 26 -6.20 12.16 7.22
C ALA A 26 -7.57 12.86 7.18
N ARG A 27 -8.58 12.22 6.57
CA ARG A 27 -9.91 12.82 6.37
C ARG A 27 -10.97 12.28 7.31
N LEU A 28 -10.72 11.15 7.95
CA LEU A 28 -11.64 10.49 8.87
C LEU A 28 -11.35 10.89 10.32
N SER A 29 -12.27 10.58 11.22
CA SER A 29 -12.12 10.80 12.65
C SER A 29 -12.70 9.62 13.44
N GLY A 30 -12.41 9.56 14.73
CA GLY A 30 -12.97 8.58 15.64
C GLY A 30 -12.68 7.14 15.23
N ALA A 31 -13.67 6.26 15.32
CA ALA A 31 -13.54 4.83 15.03
C ALA A 31 -13.19 4.58 13.57
N ALA A 32 -13.70 5.37 12.64
CA ALA A 32 -13.39 5.24 11.22
C ALA A 32 -11.91 5.51 10.96
N ARG A 33 -11.35 6.52 11.61
CA ARG A 33 -9.91 6.80 11.52
C ARG A 33 -9.07 5.67 12.10
N ARG A 34 -9.47 5.13 13.25
CA ARG A 34 -8.75 4.00 13.85
C ARG A 34 -8.72 2.79 12.92
N ARG A 35 -9.85 2.49 12.25
CA ARG A 35 -9.90 1.39 11.26
C ARG A 35 -9.01 1.66 10.06
N ALA A 36 -8.99 2.90 9.57
CA ALA A 36 -8.11 3.28 8.45
C ALA A 36 -6.63 3.12 8.82
N LEU A 37 -6.24 3.56 10.03
CA LEU A 37 -4.86 3.42 10.50
C LEU A 37 -4.46 1.97 10.71
N ALA A 38 -5.38 1.12 11.18
CA ALA A 38 -5.14 -0.32 11.31
C ALA A 38 -4.93 -0.97 9.93
N GLY A 39 -5.73 -0.57 8.94
CA GLY A 39 -5.55 -1.02 7.56
C GLY A 39 -4.21 -0.57 6.97
N LEU A 40 -3.82 0.66 7.26
CA LEU A 40 -2.51 1.20 6.85
C LEU A 40 -1.36 0.36 7.39
N ASP A 41 -1.38 0.04 8.69
CA ASP A 41 -0.34 -0.78 9.33
C ASP A 41 -0.29 -2.19 8.72
N SER A 42 -1.45 -2.79 8.45
CA SER A 42 -1.53 -4.10 7.83
C SER A 42 -0.90 -4.10 6.42
N HIS A 43 -1.22 -3.11 5.59
CA HIS A 43 -0.66 -2.99 4.24
C HIS A 43 0.84 -2.70 4.26
N ARG A 44 1.32 -1.92 5.21
CA ARG A 44 2.76 -1.69 5.39
C ARG A 44 3.50 -2.98 5.74
N ALA A 45 2.93 -3.81 6.62
CA ALA A 45 3.50 -5.10 6.98
C ALA A 45 3.55 -6.05 5.77
N HIS A 46 2.47 -6.13 5.01
CA HIS A 46 2.40 -6.96 3.80
C HIS A 46 3.41 -6.48 2.75
N ARG A 47 3.53 -5.17 2.56
CA ARG A 47 4.51 -4.60 1.64
C ARG A 47 5.92 -4.98 2.03
N SER A 48 6.27 -4.87 3.31
CA SER A 48 7.61 -5.22 3.80
C SER A 48 7.93 -6.69 3.57
N GLN A 49 6.97 -7.59 3.81
CA GLN A 49 7.13 -9.02 3.55
C GLN A 49 7.32 -9.32 2.07
N ALA A 50 6.50 -8.72 1.20
CA ALA A 50 6.61 -8.92 -0.24
C ALA A 50 7.93 -8.36 -0.78
N ALA A 51 8.35 -7.18 -0.30
CA ALA A 51 9.61 -6.56 -0.70
C ALA A 51 10.82 -7.43 -0.31
N ALA A 52 10.79 -8.02 0.89
CA ALA A 52 11.87 -8.91 1.34
C ALA A 52 11.96 -10.17 0.45
N LYS A 53 10.82 -10.75 0.10
CA LYS A 53 10.77 -11.92 -0.80
C LYS A 53 11.24 -11.56 -2.21
N LEU A 54 10.88 -10.39 -2.69
CA LEU A 54 11.28 -9.90 -4.02
C LEU A 54 12.80 -9.69 -4.06
N ALA A 55 13.38 -9.06 -3.04
CA ALA A 55 14.83 -8.88 -2.94
C ALA A 55 15.56 -10.22 -2.90
N ALA A 56 15.03 -11.20 -2.16
CA ALA A 56 15.61 -12.55 -2.09
C ALA A 56 15.54 -13.29 -3.43
N ALA A 57 14.60 -12.93 -4.30
CA ALA A 57 14.47 -13.49 -5.64
C ALA A 57 15.26 -12.68 -6.69
N ASP A 58 16.22 -11.84 -6.27
CA ASP A 58 17.02 -10.94 -7.11
C ASP A 58 16.17 -9.97 -7.94
N GLY A 59 14.99 -9.63 -7.43
CA GLY A 59 14.12 -8.65 -8.05
C GLY A 59 14.42 -7.23 -7.58
N THR A 60 14.11 -6.24 -8.43
CA THR A 60 14.20 -4.84 -8.05
C THR A 60 12.90 -4.43 -7.34
N VAL A 61 13.01 -3.92 -6.12
CA VAL A 61 11.85 -3.46 -5.36
C VAL A 61 11.41 -2.10 -5.92
N PRO A 62 10.16 -1.98 -6.43
CA PRO A 62 9.69 -0.70 -6.94
C PRO A 62 9.52 0.32 -5.82
N GLY A 63 9.80 1.58 -6.13
CA GLY A 63 9.51 2.70 -5.23
C GLY A 63 8.04 3.07 -5.30
N ALA A 64 7.52 3.66 -4.21
CA ALA A 64 6.16 4.18 -4.19
C ALA A 64 6.06 5.40 -5.10
N ALA A 65 4.93 5.55 -5.79
CA ALA A 65 4.64 6.76 -6.55
C ALA A 65 4.42 7.95 -5.61
N ALA A 66 4.73 9.15 -6.09
CA ALA A 66 4.53 10.37 -5.30
C ALA A 66 3.04 10.63 -5.02
N ALA A 67 2.16 10.21 -5.96
CA ALA A 67 0.72 10.30 -5.81
C ALA A 67 0.05 9.23 -6.67
N TYR A 68 -1.18 8.87 -6.32
CA TYR A 68 -1.99 7.90 -7.04
C TYR A 68 -3.34 8.51 -7.36
N THR A 69 -3.97 8.05 -8.44
CA THR A 69 -5.35 8.38 -8.72
C THR A 69 -6.24 7.59 -7.76
N LEU A 70 -7.08 8.31 -7.00
CA LEU A 70 -7.98 7.69 -6.03
C LEU A 70 -9.43 7.78 -6.49
N PRO A 71 -10.27 6.79 -6.10
CA PRO A 71 -11.72 6.95 -6.23
C PRO A 71 -12.19 8.21 -5.47
N ALA A 72 -13.23 8.87 -5.99
CA ALA A 72 -13.70 10.13 -5.41
C ALA A 72 -14.14 9.99 -3.94
N ASP A 73 -14.72 8.85 -3.58
CA ASP A 73 -15.20 8.57 -2.22
C ASP A 73 -14.08 8.34 -1.21
N VAL A 74 -12.85 8.11 -1.66
CA VAL A 74 -11.68 7.94 -0.80
C VAL A 74 -11.02 9.27 -0.50
N SER A 75 -11.07 10.23 -1.44
CA SER A 75 -10.42 11.53 -1.32
C SER A 75 -11.27 12.59 -0.62
N THR A 76 -12.54 12.30 -0.30
CA THR A 76 -13.44 13.21 0.44
C THR A 76 -13.84 12.59 1.76
N PRO A 77 -14.08 13.42 2.80
CA PRO A 77 -14.56 12.91 4.09
C PRO A 77 -15.89 12.17 4.00
#